data_bbad0d99afe69b819d81e3d6ce172f79
#
_entry.id   bbad0d99afe69b819d81e3d6ce172f79
#
_cell.length_a   1.000
_cell.length_b   1.000
_cell.length_c   1.000
_cell.angle_alpha   90.00
_cell.angle_beta   90.00
_cell.angle_gamma   90.00
#
_symmetry.space_group_name_H-M   'P 1'
#
loop_
_entity.id
_entity.type
_entity.pdbx_description
1 polymer ?
#
loop_
_entity_poly.entity_id
_entity_poly.type
_entity_poly.pdbx_seq_one_letter_code
_entity_poly.pdbx_strand_id
1 'polypeptide(L)'
;QRTQALTADDNDYSLGTDVIDILSMVVRRSSTDLNMTRIGRDQYLSIPSKTTTGRPTQFYLDRQITPNLKLYPTPENSTDVLIYDALTRMNDADSMQDTLEVPFRFYPCLAAGLAYYISLKRAPERTQLLKSIYEEEFDRAASEDRDRTSLKLLPHSRYI
;
A
#
# COMPACT_ATOMS: atom_id res chain seq x y z
N GLN A 1 0.62 -5.22 7.38
CA GLN A 1 -0.45 -6.19 7.13
C GLN A 1 -1.67 -5.85 7.97
N ARG A 2 -2.87 -5.94 7.38
CA ARG A 2 -4.15 -5.66 8.05
C ARG A 2 -5.14 -6.79 7.79
N THR A 3 -6.16 -6.85 8.65
CA THR A 3 -7.25 -7.82 8.54
C THR A 3 -8.59 -7.11 8.52
N GLN A 4 -9.54 -7.61 7.73
CA GLN A 4 -10.92 -7.15 7.67
C GLN A 4 -11.85 -8.35 7.69
N ALA A 5 -12.70 -8.43 8.71
CA ALA A 5 -13.74 -9.45 8.75
C ALA A 5 -14.78 -9.16 7.64
N LEU A 6 -15.24 -10.20 6.99
CA LEU A 6 -16.29 -10.10 5.99
C LEU A 6 -17.68 -10.25 6.64
N THR A 7 -18.65 -9.62 6.04
CA THR A 7 -20.08 -9.76 6.39
C THR A 7 -20.80 -10.37 5.20
N ALA A 8 -21.68 -11.34 5.44
CA ALA A 8 -22.48 -11.92 4.38
C ALA A 8 -23.32 -10.82 3.69
N ASP A 9 -23.45 -10.92 2.37
CA ASP A 9 -24.21 -10.01 1.52
C ASP A 9 -23.69 -8.56 1.47
N ASP A 10 -22.53 -8.28 2.04
CA ASP A 10 -21.86 -6.98 1.97
C ASP A 10 -20.62 -7.06 1.07
N ASN A 11 -20.53 -6.19 0.08
CA ASN A 11 -19.40 -6.16 -0.86
C ASN A 11 -18.62 -4.82 -0.83
N ASP A 12 -18.96 -3.90 0.07
CA ASP A 12 -18.36 -2.56 0.14
C ASP A 12 -17.80 -2.31 1.55
N TYR A 13 -16.48 -2.21 1.65
CA TYR A 13 -15.78 -2.05 2.92
C TYR A 13 -14.98 -0.75 2.93
N SER A 14 -15.32 0.14 3.84
CA SER A 14 -14.55 1.36 4.06
C SER A 14 -13.24 1.04 4.77
N LEU A 15 -12.14 1.48 4.19
CA LEU A 15 -10.80 1.36 4.77
C LEU A 15 -10.46 2.61 5.58
N GLY A 16 -9.41 2.54 6.40
CA GLY A 16 -8.92 3.73 7.12
C GLY A 16 -8.44 4.82 6.17
N THR A 17 -8.59 6.08 6.56
CA THR A 17 -8.15 7.26 5.79
C THR A 17 -6.64 7.33 5.59
N ASP A 18 -5.90 6.54 6.36
CA ASP A 18 -4.45 6.37 6.27
C ASP A 18 -4.02 5.42 5.14
N VAL A 19 -4.95 4.62 4.59
CA VAL A 19 -4.67 3.68 3.49
C VAL A 19 -4.59 4.42 2.17
N ILE A 20 -3.44 4.30 1.50
CA ILE A 20 -3.21 4.88 0.16
C ILE A 20 -3.53 3.84 -0.92
N ASP A 21 -3.05 2.61 -0.73
CA ASP A 21 -3.21 1.53 -1.71
C ASP A 21 -3.15 0.15 -1.05
N ILE A 22 -3.56 -0.88 -1.78
CA ILE A 22 -3.43 -2.29 -1.39
C ILE A 22 -2.45 -2.94 -2.35
N LEU A 23 -1.40 -3.54 -1.80
CA LEU A 23 -0.34 -4.20 -2.57
C LEU A 23 -0.71 -5.65 -2.91
N SER A 24 -1.18 -6.39 -1.91
CA SER A 24 -1.61 -7.78 -2.05
C SER A 24 -2.79 -8.06 -1.13
N MET A 25 -3.62 -9.03 -1.49
CA MET A 25 -4.78 -9.42 -0.72
C MET A 25 -5.09 -10.90 -0.87
N VAL A 26 -5.45 -11.53 0.23
CA VAL A 26 -5.97 -12.90 0.27
C VAL A 26 -7.26 -12.95 1.08
N VAL A 27 -8.16 -13.87 0.72
CA VAL A 27 -9.29 -14.23 1.55
C VAL A 27 -9.00 -15.52 2.28
N ARG A 28 -9.11 -15.50 3.60
CA ARG A 28 -8.89 -16.64 4.49
C ARG A 28 -10.22 -17.25 4.87
N ARG A 29 -10.38 -18.55 4.58
CA ARG A 29 -11.48 -19.38 5.08
C ARG A 29 -10.86 -20.51 5.89
N SER A 30 -11.19 -20.59 7.16
CA SER A 30 -10.55 -21.52 8.11
C SER A 30 -9.02 -21.29 8.13
N SER A 31 -8.23 -22.20 7.62
CA SER A 31 -6.76 -22.10 7.56
C SER A 31 -6.24 -21.99 6.13
N THR A 32 -7.11 -21.77 5.14
CA THR A 32 -6.72 -21.74 3.72
C THR A 32 -6.85 -20.33 3.16
N ASP A 33 -5.74 -19.82 2.63
CA ASP A 33 -5.66 -18.52 1.97
C ASP A 33 -5.83 -18.68 0.46
N LEU A 34 -6.71 -17.88 -0.12
CA LEU A 34 -6.91 -17.76 -1.56
C LEU A 34 -6.53 -16.36 -2.01
N ASN A 35 -5.59 -16.28 -2.95
CA ASN A 35 -5.19 -15.00 -3.52
C ASN A 35 -6.35 -14.34 -4.27
N MET A 36 -6.47 -13.03 -4.08
CA MET A 36 -7.45 -12.21 -4.78
C MET A 36 -6.80 -11.41 -5.91
N THR A 37 -7.52 -11.27 -7.01
CA THR A 37 -7.05 -10.50 -8.16
C THR A 37 -7.59 -9.08 -8.08
N ARG A 38 -6.69 -8.09 -8.19
CA ARG A 38 -7.09 -6.70 -8.33
C ARG A 38 -7.66 -6.46 -9.72
N ILE A 39 -8.84 -5.81 -9.79
CA ILE A 39 -9.47 -5.39 -11.03
C ILE A 39 -9.57 -3.88 -11.12
N GLY A 40 -9.60 -3.37 -12.34
CA GLY A 40 -9.78 -1.95 -12.60
C GLY A 40 -11.25 -1.51 -12.47
N ARG A 41 -11.47 -0.19 -12.41
CA ARG A 41 -12.81 0.39 -12.32
C ARG A 41 -13.73 -0.07 -13.45
N ASP A 42 -13.22 -0.08 -14.69
CA ASP A 42 -14.02 -0.45 -15.87
C ASP A 42 -14.41 -1.93 -15.85
N GLN A 43 -13.49 -2.79 -15.41
CA GLN A 43 -13.76 -4.21 -15.22
C GLN A 43 -14.81 -4.43 -14.12
N TYR A 44 -14.72 -3.72 -13.01
CA TYR A 44 -15.73 -3.81 -11.96
C TYR A 44 -17.10 -3.30 -12.44
N LEU A 45 -17.14 -2.22 -13.23
CA LEU A 45 -18.38 -1.67 -13.79
C LEU A 45 -19.02 -2.61 -14.81
N SER A 46 -18.21 -3.33 -15.58
CA SER A 46 -18.70 -4.29 -16.60
C SER A 46 -19.29 -5.57 -16.02
N ILE A 47 -19.15 -5.82 -14.72
CA ILE A 47 -19.78 -6.99 -14.06
C ILE A 47 -21.31 -6.85 -14.13
N PRO A 48 -22.03 -7.76 -14.81
CA PRO A 48 -23.47 -7.61 -15.02
C PRO A 48 -24.28 -7.68 -13.73
N SER A 49 -23.91 -8.58 -12.81
CA SER A 49 -24.59 -8.75 -11.51
C SER A 49 -23.56 -8.65 -10.39
N LYS A 50 -23.60 -7.55 -9.65
CA LYS A 50 -22.72 -7.33 -8.51
C LYS A 50 -23.20 -7.98 -7.21
N THR A 51 -24.44 -8.46 -7.22
CA THR A 51 -25.07 -9.15 -6.10
C THR A 51 -24.89 -10.67 -6.13
N THR A 52 -24.13 -11.19 -7.10
CA THR A 52 -23.79 -12.62 -7.13
C THR A 52 -22.99 -12.97 -5.90
N THR A 53 -23.52 -13.85 -5.06
CA THR A 53 -22.88 -14.28 -3.81
C THR A 53 -21.90 -15.43 -4.05
N GLY A 54 -20.86 -15.48 -3.26
CA GLY A 54 -19.84 -16.50 -3.31
C GLY A 54 -18.60 -16.11 -2.51
N ARG A 55 -17.55 -16.95 -2.59
CA ARG A 55 -16.25 -16.59 -2.02
C ARG A 55 -15.60 -15.50 -2.88
N PRO A 56 -15.23 -14.35 -2.32
CA PRO A 56 -14.58 -13.27 -3.09
C PRO A 56 -13.28 -13.73 -3.73
N THR A 57 -13.09 -13.41 -5.00
CA THR A 57 -11.89 -13.72 -5.78
C THR A 57 -11.24 -12.49 -6.42
N GLN A 58 -12.02 -11.41 -6.51
CA GLN A 58 -11.59 -10.16 -7.12
C GLN A 58 -11.91 -8.99 -6.20
N PHE A 59 -11.09 -7.94 -6.30
CA PHE A 59 -11.34 -6.71 -5.57
C PHE A 59 -11.04 -5.48 -6.43
N TYR A 60 -11.80 -4.44 -6.19
CA TYR A 60 -11.57 -3.10 -6.73
C TYR A 60 -11.39 -2.11 -5.58
N LEU A 61 -10.34 -1.31 -5.62
CA LEU A 61 -10.09 -0.25 -4.65
C LEU A 61 -10.47 1.10 -5.25
N ASP A 62 -11.50 1.73 -4.69
CA ASP A 62 -11.87 3.10 -5.01
C ASP A 62 -11.10 4.07 -4.12
N ARG A 63 -10.13 4.77 -4.71
CA ARG A 63 -9.21 5.68 -4.01
C ARG A 63 -9.85 7.05 -3.83
N GLN A 64 -10.66 7.18 -2.84
CA GLN A 64 -11.20 8.45 -2.37
C GLN A 64 -10.45 8.92 -1.12
N ILE A 65 -10.90 10.01 -0.49
CA ILE A 65 -10.37 10.49 0.81
C ILE A 65 -10.46 9.37 1.86
N THR A 66 -11.59 8.66 1.88
CA THR A 66 -11.74 7.39 2.60
C THR A 66 -11.82 6.30 1.54
N PRO A 67 -10.76 5.49 1.36
CA PRO A 67 -10.78 4.46 0.33
C PRO A 67 -11.82 3.39 0.62
N ASN A 68 -12.55 2.98 -0.42
CA ASN A 68 -13.53 1.92 -0.36
C ASN A 68 -13.06 0.71 -1.15
N LEU A 69 -13.14 -0.45 -0.51
CA LEU A 69 -12.81 -1.73 -1.09
C LEU A 69 -14.10 -2.42 -1.54
N LYS A 70 -14.20 -2.71 -2.82
CA LYS A 70 -15.33 -3.42 -3.40
C LYS A 70 -14.92 -4.82 -3.79
N LEU A 71 -15.69 -5.82 -3.35
CA LEU A 71 -15.41 -7.23 -3.56
C LEU A 71 -16.33 -7.84 -4.63
N TYR A 72 -15.81 -8.84 -5.31
CA TYR A 72 -16.60 -9.67 -6.22
C TYR A 72 -16.07 -11.12 -6.23
N PRO A 73 -16.96 -12.12 -6.16
CA PRO A 73 -18.38 -12.08 -5.76
C PRO A 73 -18.59 -11.46 -4.37
N THR A 74 -19.84 -11.09 -4.09
CA THR A 74 -20.26 -10.64 -2.75
C THR A 74 -20.09 -11.79 -1.76
N PRO A 75 -19.52 -11.56 -0.57
CA PRO A 75 -19.31 -12.59 0.43
C PRO A 75 -20.59 -13.38 0.76
N GLU A 76 -20.53 -14.69 0.73
CA GLU A 76 -21.65 -15.60 1.05
C GLU A 76 -21.79 -15.89 2.56
N ASN A 77 -20.76 -15.57 3.35
CA ASN A 77 -20.72 -15.83 4.79
C ASN A 77 -19.93 -14.76 5.55
N SER A 78 -20.09 -14.74 6.86
CA SER A 78 -19.42 -13.81 7.79
C SER A 78 -18.24 -14.47 8.53
N THR A 79 -17.76 -15.61 8.08
CA THR A 79 -16.65 -16.33 8.73
C THR A 79 -15.32 -16.12 8.01
N ASP A 80 -15.36 -15.65 6.77
CA ASP A 80 -14.18 -15.36 6.00
C ASP A 80 -13.54 -14.04 6.45
N VAL A 81 -12.22 -13.96 6.33
CA VAL A 81 -11.44 -12.78 6.71
C VAL A 81 -10.55 -12.39 5.55
N LEU A 82 -10.53 -11.11 5.20
CA LEU A 82 -9.51 -10.56 4.32
C LEU A 82 -8.22 -10.32 5.09
N ILE A 83 -7.11 -10.66 4.48
CA ILE A 83 -5.77 -10.28 4.94
C ILE A 83 -5.11 -9.55 3.79
N TYR A 84 -4.62 -8.35 4.03
CA TYR A 84 -4.04 -7.53 2.98
C TYR A 84 -2.86 -6.71 3.47
N ASP A 85 -1.93 -6.46 2.55
CA ASP A 85 -0.82 -5.55 2.75
C ASP A 85 -1.19 -4.18 2.19
N ALA A 86 -1.33 -3.21 3.07
CA ALA A 86 -1.69 -1.86 2.71
C ALA A 86 -0.45 -0.96 2.68
N LEU A 87 -0.38 -0.12 1.65
CA LEU A 87 0.47 1.06 1.66
C LEU A 87 -0.27 2.14 2.44
N THR A 88 0.31 2.58 3.54
CA THR A 88 -0.30 3.60 4.41
C THR A 88 0.49 4.89 4.38
N ARG A 89 -0.19 5.99 4.62
CA ARG A 89 0.44 7.27 4.89
C ARG A 89 1.18 7.20 6.24
N MET A 90 2.37 7.75 6.30
CA MET A 90 3.06 7.95 7.58
C MET A 90 2.32 9.01 8.39
N ASN A 91 2.25 8.80 9.70
CA ASN A 91 1.71 9.81 10.61
C ASN A 91 2.62 11.03 10.66
N ASP A 92 2.00 12.19 10.71
CA ASP A 92 2.72 13.44 10.94
C ASP A 92 3.18 13.49 12.40
N ALA A 93 4.33 14.07 12.66
CA ALA A 93 4.80 14.36 14.01
C ALA A 93 4.17 15.68 14.48
N ASP A 94 3.04 15.60 15.16
CA ASP A 94 2.27 16.75 15.61
C ASP A 94 2.85 17.39 16.88
N SER A 95 3.67 16.66 17.63
CA SER A 95 4.27 17.11 18.87
C SER A 95 5.75 16.70 19.00
N MET A 96 6.47 17.39 19.88
CA MET A 96 7.88 17.07 20.18
C MET A 96 8.07 15.69 20.85
N GLN A 97 6.99 15.06 21.29
CA GLN A 97 7.00 13.76 21.98
C GLN A 97 6.62 12.61 21.04
N ASP A 98 6.16 12.91 19.83
CA ASP A 98 5.79 11.91 18.86
C ASP A 98 7.01 11.21 18.27
N THR A 99 6.92 9.89 18.19
CA THR A 99 7.94 9.09 17.53
C THR A 99 7.66 9.06 16.03
N LEU A 100 8.65 9.46 15.24
CA LEU A 100 8.57 9.37 13.78
C LEU A 100 8.45 7.91 13.33
N GLU A 101 7.45 7.60 12.51
CA GLU A 101 7.26 6.27 11.89
C GLU A 101 8.20 6.06 10.70
N VAL A 102 9.48 6.43 10.87
CA VAL A 102 10.50 6.35 9.83
C VAL A 102 11.58 5.34 10.25
N PRO A 103 11.92 4.37 9.40
CA PRO A 103 13.03 3.48 9.68
C PRO A 103 14.33 4.24 9.92
N PHE A 104 15.15 3.76 10.86
CA PHE A 104 16.38 4.46 11.29
C PHE A 104 17.34 4.77 10.13
N ARG A 105 17.34 3.95 9.05
CA ARG A 105 18.15 4.17 7.85
C ARG A 105 17.83 5.47 7.11
N PHE A 106 16.63 6.03 7.30
CA PHE A 106 16.23 7.31 6.73
C PHE A 106 16.51 8.52 7.61
N TYR A 107 16.99 8.36 8.84
CA TYR A 107 17.29 9.50 9.73
C TYR A 107 18.36 10.46 9.17
N PRO A 108 19.47 9.99 8.59
CA PRO A 108 20.42 10.89 7.93
C PRO A 108 19.81 11.68 6.79
N CYS A 109 18.97 11.03 5.97
CA CYS A 109 18.23 11.66 4.89
C CYS A 109 17.27 12.73 5.40
N LEU A 110 16.53 12.47 6.49
CA LEU A 110 15.64 13.46 7.11
C LEU A 110 16.39 14.68 7.61
N ALA A 111 17.53 14.47 8.29
CA ALA A 111 18.36 15.56 8.78
C ALA A 111 18.92 16.42 7.63
N ALA A 112 19.43 15.78 6.58
CA ALA A 112 19.93 16.44 5.39
C ALA A 112 18.82 17.21 4.64
N GLY A 113 17.63 16.58 4.49
CA GLY A 113 16.47 17.19 3.87
C GLY A 113 15.97 18.43 4.64
N LEU A 114 15.91 18.35 5.97
CA LEU A 114 15.54 19.47 6.82
C LEU A 114 16.56 20.63 6.67
N ALA A 115 17.86 20.31 6.69
CA ALA A 115 18.90 21.32 6.47
C ALA A 115 18.79 21.97 5.08
N TYR A 116 18.51 21.20 4.04
CA TYR A 116 18.26 21.71 2.69
C TYR A 116 17.06 22.67 2.67
N TYR A 117 15.91 22.28 3.22
CA TYR A 117 14.72 23.15 3.22
C TYR A 117 14.90 24.42 4.04
N ILE A 118 15.62 24.38 5.15
CA ILE A 118 15.96 25.55 5.95
C ILE A 118 16.89 26.49 5.16
N SER A 119 17.86 25.93 4.41
CA SER A 119 18.83 26.71 3.65
C SER A 119 18.18 27.56 2.56
N LEU A 120 17.05 27.12 1.97
CA LEU A 120 16.30 27.91 0.98
C LEU A 120 15.91 29.31 1.50
N LYS A 121 15.69 29.42 2.82
CA LYS A 121 15.29 30.68 3.45
C LYS A 121 16.43 31.40 4.17
N ARG A 122 17.40 30.65 4.73
CA ARG A 122 18.40 31.19 5.66
C ARG A 122 19.82 31.27 5.13
N ALA A 123 20.16 30.43 4.14
CA ALA A 123 21.54 30.32 3.62
C ALA A 123 21.52 29.87 2.15
N PRO A 124 21.03 30.73 1.21
CA PRO A 124 20.87 30.38 -0.21
C PRO A 124 22.17 29.91 -0.87
N GLU A 125 23.31 30.41 -0.42
CA GLU A 125 24.65 30.05 -0.92
C GLU A 125 25.03 28.59 -0.65
N ARG A 126 24.41 27.93 0.33
CA ARG A 126 24.66 26.53 0.70
C ARG A 126 23.63 25.56 0.14
N THR A 127 22.58 26.07 -0.47
CA THR A 127 21.43 25.26 -0.92
C THR A 127 21.84 24.17 -1.88
N GLN A 128 22.73 24.46 -2.85
CA GLN A 128 23.14 23.46 -3.84
C GLN A 128 23.95 22.31 -3.22
N LEU A 129 24.85 22.62 -2.29
CA LEU A 129 25.61 21.62 -1.55
C LEU A 129 24.70 20.74 -0.69
N LEU A 130 23.78 21.36 0.06
CA LEU A 130 22.88 20.63 0.95
C LEU A 130 21.86 19.77 0.15
N LYS A 131 21.49 20.23 -1.04
CA LYS A 131 20.65 19.43 -1.95
C LYS A 131 21.36 18.16 -2.40
N SER A 132 22.64 18.24 -2.81
CA SER A 132 23.38 17.06 -3.24
C SER A 132 23.59 16.05 -2.12
N ILE A 133 23.84 16.53 -0.89
CA ILE A 133 23.95 15.67 0.30
C ILE A 133 22.62 14.97 0.59
N TYR A 134 21.50 15.70 0.51
CA TYR A 134 20.16 15.12 0.70
C TYR A 134 19.86 14.04 -0.35
N GLU A 135 20.15 14.29 -1.62
CA GLU A 135 19.91 13.33 -2.70
C GLU A 135 20.78 12.06 -2.52
N GLU A 136 22.04 12.21 -2.13
CA GLU A 136 22.94 11.09 -1.85
C GLU A 136 22.46 10.24 -0.67
N GLU A 137 22.06 10.87 0.45
CA GLU A 137 21.53 10.14 1.62
C GLU A 137 20.19 9.46 1.31
N PHE A 138 19.34 10.10 0.49
CA PHE A 138 18.09 9.49 0.04
C PHE A 138 18.34 8.25 -0.83
N ASP A 139 19.24 8.34 -1.81
CA ASP A 139 19.58 7.20 -2.68
C ASP A 139 20.20 6.04 -1.90
N ARG A 140 21.01 6.34 -0.89
CA ARG A 140 21.58 5.33 0.03
C ARG A 140 20.47 4.62 0.80
N ALA A 141 19.60 5.38 1.47
CA ALA A 141 18.50 4.82 2.24
C ALA A 141 17.53 4.01 1.38
N ALA A 142 17.18 4.52 0.19
CA ALA A 142 16.31 3.83 -0.77
C ALA A 142 16.94 2.54 -1.32
N SER A 143 18.26 2.51 -1.47
CA SER A 143 18.99 1.31 -1.91
C SER A 143 19.00 0.22 -0.84
N GLU A 144 19.06 0.59 0.43
CA GLU A 144 18.97 -0.35 1.55
C GLU A 144 17.55 -0.88 1.75
N ASP A 145 16.53 -0.08 1.39
CA ASP A 145 15.12 -0.43 1.54
C ASP A 145 14.58 -1.35 0.44
N ARG A 146 15.34 -1.58 -0.61
CA ARG A 146 14.93 -2.46 -1.71
C ARG A 146 14.74 -3.89 -1.23
N ASP A 147 13.62 -4.48 -1.65
CA ASP A 147 13.39 -5.91 -1.47
C ASP A 147 14.48 -6.71 -2.21
N ARG A 148 15.14 -7.61 -1.47
CA ARG A 148 16.21 -8.47 -1.99
C ARG A 148 15.69 -9.81 -2.48
N THR A 149 14.50 -9.83 -3.05
CA THR A 149 13.91 -11.06 -3.62
C THR A 149 14.64 -11.45 -4.91
N SER A 150 15.04 -12.72 -5.01
CA SER A 150 15.61 -13.23 -6.27
C SER A 150 14.52 -13.35 -7.34
N LEU A 151 14.67 -12.62 -8.43
CA LEU A 151 13.77 -12.70 -9.59
C LEU A 151 14.10 -13.96 -10.38
N LYS A 152 13.27 -15.01 -10.26
CA LYS A 152 13.40 -16.22 -11.06
C LYS A 152 12.56 -16.09 -12.34
N LEU A 153 13.16 -15.70 -13.43
CA LEU A 153 12.53 -15.71 -14.75
C LEU A 153 12.57 -17.13 -15.31
N LEU A 154 11.42 -17.78 -15.41
CA LEU A 154 11.27 -19.05 -16.11
C LEU A 154 10.79 -18.75 -17.54
N PRO A 155 11.56 -19.10 -18.59
CA PRO A 155 11.08 -18.98 -19.96
C PRO A 155 9.87 -19.90 -20.14
N HIS A 156 8.75 -19.33 -20.57
CA HIS A 156 7.57 -20.11 -20.95
C HIS A 156 7.77 -20.65 -22.37
N SER A 157 8.12 -21.91 -22.47
CA SER A 157 8.19 -22.60 -23.77
C SER A 157 6.75 -22.85 -24.25
N ARG A 158 6.33 -22.09 -25.27
CA ARG A 158 5.16 -22.48 -26.07
C ARG A 158 5.58 -23.59 -27.01
N TYR A 159 5.16 -24.82 -26.76
CA TYR A 159 5.13 -25.84 -27.78
C TYR A 159 4.06 -25.44 -28.80
N ILE A 160 4.50 -25.23 -30.06
CA ILE A 160 3.65 -25.10 -31.23
C ILE A 160 3.27 -26.50 -31.69
#